data_24f639bce75d312dd103e2e6a4306bc0
#
_entry.id   24f639bce75d312dd103e2e6a4306bc0
#
_cell.length_a   1.000
_cell.length_b   1.000
_cell.length_c   1.000
_cell.angle_alpha   90.00
_cell.angle_beta   90.00
_cell.angle_gamma   90.00
#
_symmetry.space_group_name_H-M   'P 1'
#
loop_
_entity.id
_entity.type
_entity.pdbx_description
1 polymer ?
#
loop_
_entity_poly.entity_id
_entity_poly.type
_entity_poly.pdbx_seq_one_letter_code
_entity_poly.pdbx_strand_id
1 'polypeptide(L)'
;EILEYARLQDIKYCVDASNEDVKYNRNRIRHEVIPTLQTINPNVVDALCRLGDIAQVDEAFLNGESQRLFTQLVRPVDNGFQMSRRRMRALPLAMQRRLWQLMIPSVSLSLAHQEQLAHIIRTGEAKTFTIQKVTINAQCDTIHVYCKY
;
A
#
# COMPACT_ATOMS: atom_id res chain seq x y z
N GLU A 1 3.59 -25.60 -16.93
CA GLU A 1 3.93 -26.56 -15.83
C GLU A 1 2.67 -27.27 -15.31
N ILE A 2 1.65 -26.60 -14.69
CA ILE A 2 0.47 -27.26 -14.09
C ILE A 2 -0.36 -28.01 -15.14
N LEU A 3 -0.65 -27.39 -16.28
CA LEU A 3 -1.39 -28.03 -17.37
C LEU A 3 -0.61 -29.17 -18.00
N GLU A 4 0.68 -29.04 -18.10
CA GLU A 4 1.59 -30.07 -18.61
C GLU A 4 1.66 -31.26 -17.65
N TYR A 5 1.76 -31.00 -16.35
CA TYR A 5 1.68 -32.02 -15.32
C TYR A 5 0.34 -32.75 -15.36
N ALA A 6 -0.78 -32.04 -15.44
CA ALA A 6 -2.12 -32.62 -15.53
C ALA A 6 -2.25 -33.51 -16.78
N ARG A 7 -1.68 -33.09 -17.90
CA ARG A 7 -1.65 -33.87 -19.15
C ARG A 7 -0.79 -35.14 -19.03
N LEU A 8 0.39 -35.04 -18.40
CA LEU A 8 1.28 -36.18 -18.20
C LEU A 8 0.69 -37.23 -17.24
N GLN A 9 -0.13 -36.80 -16.28
CA GLN A 9 -0.78 -37.67 -15.29
C GLN A 9 -2.21 -38.06 -15.69
N ASP A 10 -2.65 -37.77 -16.91
CA ASP A 10 -4.02 -38.03 -17.43
C ASP A 10 -5.14 -37.54 -16.49
N ILE A 11 -4.89 -36.40 -15.81
CA ILE A 11 -5.86 -35.80 -14.89
C ILE A 11 -6.94 -35.08 -15.71
N LYS A 12 -8.18 -35.58 -15.60
CA LYS A 12 -9.34 -34.88 -16.21
C LYS A 12 -9.65 -33.61 -15.40
N TYR A 13 -9.58 -32.46 -16.06
CA TYR A 13 -9.95 -31.17 -15.49
C TYR A 13 -10.99 -30.47 -16.37
N CYS A 14 -11.89 -29.73 -15.72
CA CYS A 14 -12.82 -28.85 -16.42
C CYS A 14 -12.17 -27.49 -16.67
N VAL A 15 -12.23 -27.00 -17.89
CA VAL A 15 -11.90 -25.62 -18.21
C VAL A 15 -13.17 -24.79 -18.01
N ASP A 16 -13.15 -23.92 -17.03
CA ASP A 16 -14.24 -22.98 -16.79
C ASP A 16 -14.26 -21.94 -17.93
N ALA A 17 -15.39 -21.85 -18.64
CA ALA A 17 -15.59 -20.91 -19.74
C ALA A 17 -15.39 -19.44 -19.34
N SER A 18 -15.54 -19.12 -18.05
CA SER A 18 -15.26 -17.77 -17.52
C SER A 18 -13.78 -17.40 -17.59
N ASN A 19 -12.86 -18.35 -17.77
CA ASN A 19 -11.42 -18.08 -17.92
C ASN A 19 -11.08 -17.35 -19.23
N GLU A 20 -11.94 -17.41 -20.23
CA GLU A 20 -11.79 -16.74 -21.53
C GLU A 20 -12.59 -15.42 -21.60
N ASP A 21 -13.43 -15.14 -20.59
CA ASP A 21 -14.26 -13.92 -20.60
C ASP A 21 -13.41 -12.67 -20.31
N VAL A 22 -13.16 -11.90 -21.35
CA VAL A 22 -12.39 -10.63 -21.32
C VAL A 22 -13.09 -9.49 -20.54
N LYS A 23 -14.32 -9.71 -20.03
CA LYS A 23 -14.95 -8.77 -19.09
C LYS A 23 -14.15 -8.64 -17.78
N TYR A 24 -13.39 -9.67 -17.42
CA TYR A 24 -12.55 -9.62 -16.23
C TYR A 24 -11.18 -9.04 -16.55
N ASN A 25 -10.77 -8.03 -15.82
CA ASN A 25 -9.47 -7.36 -16.03
C ASN A 25 -8.28 -8.33 -16.03
N ARG A 26 -8.32 -9.38 -15.19
CA ARG A 26 -7.26 -10.42 -15.17
C ARG A 26 -7.14 -11.16 -16.52
N ASN A 27 -8.27 -11.47 -17.16
CA ASN A 27 -8.28 -12.15 -18.45
C ASN A 27 -7.84 -11.22 -19.57
N ARG A 28 -8.26 -9.93 -19.56
CA ARG A 28 -7.76 -8.92 -20.49
C ARG A 28 -6.25 -8.77 -20.39
N ILE A 29 -5.71 -8.69 -19.18
CA ILE A 29 -4.26 -8.60 -19.00
C ILE A 29 -3.57 -9.83 -19.59
N ARG A 30 -4.08 -11.04 -19.31
CA ARG A 30 -3.48 -12.30 -19.78
C ARG A 30 -3.57 -12.47 -21.30
N HIS A 31 -4.70 -12.13 -21.92
CA HIS A 31 -4.98 -12.44 -23.31
C HIS A 31 -4.67 -11.29 -24.28
N GLU A 32 -4.64 -10.04 -23.80
CA GLU A 32 -4.41 -8.86 -24.64
C GLU A 32 -3.11 -8.14 -24.28
N VAL A 33 -2.92 -7.78 -23.00
CA VAL A 33 -1.83 -6.90 -22.57
C VAL A 33 -0.48 -7.64 -22.56
N ILE A 34 -0.40 -8.79 -21.90
CA ILE A 34 0.86 -9.55 -21.83
C ILE A 34 1.36 -9.96 -23.21
N PRO A 35 0.55 -10.54 -24.13
CA PRO A 35 1.01 -10.85 -25.47
C PRO A 35 1.51 -9.62 -26.24
N THR A 36 0.82 -8.49 -26.12
CA THR A 36 1.27 -7.23 -26.73
C THR A 36 2.63 -6.78 -26.18
N LEU A 37 2.85 -6.84 -24.88
CA LEU A 37 4.13 -6.50 -24.27
C LEU A 37 5.24 -7.47 -24.70
N GLN A 38 4.93 -8.75 -24.88
CA GLN A 38 5.89 -9.76 -25.35
C GLN A 38 6.36 -9.53 -26.78
N THR A 39 5.58 -8.85 -27.64
CA THR A 39 6.05 -8.44 -28.98
C THR A 39 7.17 -7.39 -28.90
N ILE A 40 7.19 -6.59 -27.83
CA ILE A 40 8.21 -5.54 -27.58
C ILE A 40 9.41 -6.14 -26.84
N ASN A 41 9.13 -6.92 -25.80
CA ASN A 41 10.12 -7.60 -24.97
C ASN A 41 9.68 -9.04 -24.67
N PRO A 42 10.23 -10.04 -25.34
CA PRO A 42 9.88 -11.45 -25.12
C PRO A 42 10.02 -11.91 -23.66
N ASN A 43 10.91 -11.28 -22.89
CA ASN A 43 11.21 -11.61 -21.50
C ASN A 43 10.42 -10.75 -20.49
N VAL A 44 9.38 -10.04 -20.90
CA VAL A 44 8.64 -9.11 -20.05
C VAL A 44 8.03 -9.77 -18.82
N VAL A 45 7.51 -11.00 -18.95
CA VAL A 45 6.90 -11.74 -17.84
C VAL A 45 7.95 -12.02 -16.76
N ASP A 46 9.11 -12.55 -17.13
CA ASP A 46 10.20 -12.82 -16.19
C ASP A 46 10.75 -11.52 -15.55
N ALA A 47 10.79 -10.44 -16.32
CA ALA A 47 11.19 -9.13 -15.80
C ALA A 47 10.19 -8.60 -14.75
N LEU A 48 8.89 -8.75 -15.00
CA LEU A 48 7.84 -8.36 -14.06
C LEU A 48 7.84 -9.26 -12.80
N CYS A 49 8.04 -10.57 -12.96
CA CYS A 49 8.18 -11.48 -11.82
C CYS A 49 9.36 -11.09 -10.94
N ARG A 50 10.56 -10.90 -11.51
CA ARG A 50 11.74 -10.43 -10.75
C ARG A 50 11.51 -9.10 -10.05
N LEU A 51 10.83 -8.14 -10.71
CA LEU A 51 10.48 -6.87 -10.08
C LEU A 51 9.53 -7.09 -8.89
N GLY A 52 8.55 -7.99 -9.06
CA GLY A 52 7.63 -8.37 -7.98
C GLY A 52 8.34 -8.97 -6.78
N ASP A 53 9.28 -9.89 -7.01
CA ASP A 53 10.07 -10.53 -5.95
C ASP A 53 10.91 -9.50 -5.18
N ILE A 54 11.60 -8.60 -5.88
CA ILE A 54 12.38 -7.52 -5.25
C ILE A 54 11.47 -6.60 -4.44
N ALA A 55 10.35 -6.16 -5.02
CA ALA A 55 9.41 -5.27 -4.36
C ALA A 55 8.80 -5.91 -3.11
N GLN A 56 8.56 -7.22 -3.11
CA GLN A 56 8.04 -7.96 -1.96
C GLN A 56 9.04 -7.97 -0.79
N VAL A 57 10.33 -8.17 -1.06
CA VAL A 57 11.38 -8.13 -0.04
C VAL A 57 11.52 -6.73 0.56
N ASP A 58 11.56 -5.69 -0.29
CA ASP A 58 11.62 -4.30 0.13
C ASP A 58 10.40 -3.91 0.97
N GLU A 59 9.21 -4.34 0.55
CA GLU A 59 7.97 -4.08 1.27
C GLU A 59 7.94 -4.76 2.64
N ALA A 60 8.42 -6.00 2.74
CA ALA A 60 8.53 -6.72 4.02
C ALA A 60 9.46 -6.00 5.00
N PHE A 61 10.63 -5.53 4.53
CA PHE A 61 11.57 -4.75 5.32
C PHE A 61 10.95 -3.43 5.80
N LEU A 62 10.37 -2.66 4.88
CA LEU A 62 9.76 -1.36 5.19
C LEU A 62 8.57 -1.50 6.15
N ASN A 63 7.78 -2.56 6.03
CA ASN A 63 6.68 -2.86 6.95
C ASN A 63 7.20 -3.20 8.34
N GLY A 64 8.25 -4.03 8.46
CA GLY A 64 8.88 -4.34 9.74
C GLY A 64 9.40 -3.09 10.45
N GLU A 65 10.13 -2.22 9.73
CA GLU A 65 10.62 -0.95 10.28
C GLU A 65 9.48 -0.01 10.67
N SER A 66 8.41 0.08 9.87
CA SER A 66 7.27 0.94 10.21
C SER A 66 6.53 0.47 11.45
N GLN A 67 6.37 -0.84 11.67
CA GLN A 67 5.79 -1.40 12.88
C GLN A 67 6.65 -1.10 14.12
N ARG A 68 7.98 -1.25 13.99
CA ARG A 68 8.93 -0.91 15.05
C ARG A 68 8.82 0.57 15.44
N LEU A 69 8.83 1.46 14.45
CA LEU A 69 8.68 2.91 14.65
C LEU A 69 7.31 3.26 15.24
N PHE A 70 6.24 2.61 14.79
CA PHE A 70 4.90 2.82 15.32
C PHE A 70 4.86 2.54 16.82
N THR A 71 5.38 1.39 17.27
CA THR A 71 5.43 1.03 18.69
C THR A 71 6.26 2.03 19.53
N GLN A 72 7.32 2.59 18.94
CA GLN A 72 8.22 3.52 19.65
C GLN A 72 7.70 4.96 19.71
N LEU A 73 7.01 5.42 18.66
CA LEU A 73 6.73 6.84 18.46
C LEU A 73 5.26 7.21 18.62
N VAL A 74 4.36 6.25 18.39
CA VAL A 74 2.91 6.46 18.41
C VAL A 74 2.36 5.96 19.75
N ARG A 75 1.57 6.81 20.41
CA ARG A 75 0.89 6.46 21.66
C ARG A 75 -0.61 6.33 21.40
N PRO A 76 -1.25 5.25 21.82
CA PRO A 76 -2.69 5.17 21.82
C PRO A 76 -3.27 6.19 22.82
N VAL A 77 -4.37 6.83 22.44
CA VAL A 77 -5.17 7.72 23.29
C VAL A 77 -6.65 7.35 23.09
N ASP A 78 -7.52 7.92 23.92
CA ASP A 78 -8.96 7.72 23.76
C ASP A 78 -9.40 8.09 22.35
N ASN A 79 -9.99 7.11 21.65
CA ASN A 79 -10.49 7.22 20.26
C ASN A 79 -9.41 7.50 19.19
N GLY A 80 -8.14 7.12 19.41
CA GLY A 80 -7.15 7.30 18.36
C GLY A 80 -5.70 7.21 18.80
N PHE A 81 -4.88 8.07 18.21
CA PHE A 81 -3.43 8.04 18.39
C PHE A 81 -2.86 9.45 18.56
N GLN A 82 -1.71 9.49 19.23
CA GLN A 82 -0.92 10.71 19.42
C GLN A 82 0.54 10.45 19.08
N MET A 83 1.21 11.43 18.47
CA MET A 83 2.65 11.40 18.25
C MET A 83 3.27 12.80 18.19
N SER A 84 4.61 12.89 18.38
CA SER A 84 5.36 14.14 18.19
C SER A 84 5.52 14.47 16.71
N ARG A 85 5.14 15.70 16.34
CA ARG A 85 5.34 16.26 14.99
C ARG A 85 6.83 16.31 14.64
N ARG A 86 7.67 16.75 15.56
CA ARG A 86 9.12 16.82 15.38
C ARG A 86 9.72 15.45 15.07
N ARG A 87 9.31 14.40 15.78
CA ARG A 87 9.75 13.03 15.53
C ARG A 87 9.26 12.54 14.17
N MET A 88 7.99 12.80 13.82
CA MET A 88 7.44 12.44 12.51
C MET A 88 8.21 13.15 11.37
N ARG A 89 8.51 14.45 11.54
CA ARG A 89 9.27 15.24 10.55
C ARG A 89 10.69 14.71 10.30
N ALA A 90 11.32 14.12 11.33
CA ALA A 90 12.66 13.57 11.21
C ALA A 90 12.73 12.23 10.46
N LEU A 91 11.59 11.58 10.21
CA LEU A 91 11.54 10.31 9.50
C LEU A 91 11.64 10.50 7.98
N PRO A 92 12.19 9.51 7.26
CA PRO A 92 12.06 9.44 5.80
C PRO A 92 10.60 9.45 5.37
N LEU A 93 10.30 10.05 4.21
CA LEU A 93 8.93 10.16 3.69
C LEU A 93 8.21 8.81 3.58
N ALA A 94 8.93 7.76 3.20
CA ALA A 94 8.38 6.41 3.13
C ALA A 94 7.85 5.93 4.49
N MET A 95 8.57 6.22 5.59
CA MET A 95 8.15 5.88 6.95
C MET A 95 6.99 6.75 7.42
N GLN A 96 7.01 8.05 7.11
CA GLN A 96 5.88 8.94 7.42
C GLN A 96 4.58 8.41 6.79
N ARG A 97 4.60 8.01 5.51
CA ARG A 97 3.45 7.46 4.79
C ARG A 97 2.92 6.19 5.44
N ARG A 98 3.81 5.27 5.83
CA ARG A 98 3.44 4.01 6.48
C ARG A 98 2.88 4.23 7.89
N LEU A 99 3.45 5.14 8.67
CA LEU A 99 2.90 5.47 9.99
C LEU A 99 1.49 6.04 9.88
N TRP A 100 1.20 6.90 8.90
CA TRP A 100 -0.16 7.34 8.63
C TRP A 100 -1.08 6.16 8.33
N GLN A 101 -0.68 5.24 7.47
CA GLN A 101 -1.48 4.07 7.14
C GLN A 101 -1.74 3.17 8.37
N LEU A 102 -0.77 3.04 9.26
CA LEU A 102 -0.93 2.29 10.51
C LEU A 102 -1.86 2.99 11.51
N MET A 103 -1.83 4.32 11.58
CA MET A 103 -2.74 5.09 12.45
C MET A 103 -4.18 5.13 11.95
N ILE A 104 -4.38 5.04 10.63
CA ILE A 104 -5.70 5.16 9.99
C ILE A 104 -5.94 4.07 8.94
N PRO A 105 -5.91 2.77 9.32
CA PRO A 105 -5.96 1.66 8.39
C PRO A 105 -7.26 1.58 7.58
N SER A 106 -8.34 2.16 8.10
CA SER A 106 -9.65 2.19 7.44
C SER A 106 -9.77 3.23 6.32
N VAL A 107 -8.76 4.09 6.13
CA VAL A 107 -8.79 5.17 5.14
C VAL A 107 -7.74 4.94 4.07
N SER A 108 -8.16 4.88 2.82
CA SER A 108 -7.24 4.90 1.68
C SER A 108 -6.73 6.32 1.44
N LEU A 109 -5.45 6.55 1.69
CA LEU A 109 -4.81 7.85 1.50
C LEU A 109 -4.41 8.05 0.04
N SER A 110 -5.10 8.93 -0.67
CA SER A 110 -4.70 9.39 -2.00
C SER A 110 -3.37 10.16 -1.94
N LEU A 111 -2.69 10.34 -3.08
CA LEU A 111 -1.47 11.15 -3.16
C LEU A 111 -1.70 12.57 -2.62
N ALA A 112 -2.84 13.20 -2.97
CA ALA A 112 -3.19 14.53 -2.47
C ALA A 112 -3.32 14.57 -0.94
N HIS A 113 -3.93 13.54 -0.33
CA HIS A 113 -3.99 13.44 1.14
C HIS A 113 -2.58 13.32 1.76
N GLN A 114 -1.71 12.52 1.15
CA GLN A 114 -0.33 12.35 1.63
C GLN A 114 0.48 13.64 1.53
N GLU A 115 0.30 14.43 0.48
CA GLU A 115 0.94 15.73 0.30
C GLU A 115 0.46 16.75 1.34
N GLN A 116 -0.86 16.79 1.63
CA GLN A 116 -1.41 17.65 2.67
C GLN A 116 -0.88 17.28 4.06
N LEU A 117 -0.80 15.98 4.38
CA LEU A 117 -0.22 15.50 5.64
C LEU A 117 1.26 15.84 5.75
N ALA A 118 2.04 15.69 4.68
CA ALA A 118 3.43 16.08 4.64
C ALA A 118 3.61 17.60 4.81
N HIS A 119 2.71 18.40 4.24
CA HIS A 119 2.70 19.85 4.43
C HIS A 119 2.46 20.24 5.89
N ILE A 120 1.45 19.66 6.55
CA ILE A 120 1.16 19.86 7.98
C ILE A 120 2.38 19.54 8.86
N ILE A 121 3.08 18.44 8.55
CA ILE A 121 4.29 18.05 9.30
C ILE A 121 5.41 19.10 9.13
N ARG A 122 5.59 19.64 7.92
CA ARG A 122 6.70 20.56 7.61
C ARG A 122 6.50 21.96 8.16
N THR A 123 5.32 22.55 7.98
CA THR A 123 5.07 23.98 8.27
C THR A 123 5.01 24.29 9.74
N GLY A 124 4.67 23.33 10.58
CA GLY A 124 4.53 23.55 12.02
C GLY A 124 3.26 24.31 12.42
N GLU A 125 2.44 24.72 11.44
CA GLU A 125 1.18 25.42 11.67
C GLU A 125 0.18 24.55 12.43
N ALA A 126 -0.62 25.19 13.28
CA ALA A 126 -1.77 24.54 13.90
C ALA A 126 -2.83 24.33 12.82
N LYS A 127 -3.18 23.08 12.53
CA LYS A 127 -4.14 22.75 11.49
C LYS A 127 -4.94 21.52 11.84
N THR A 128 -6.23 21.57 11.53
CA THR A 128 -7.13 20.42 11.59
C THR A 128 -7.44 19.97 10.18
N PHE A 129 -7.33 18.68 9.95
CA PHE A 129 -7.59 18.04 8.67
C PHE A 129 -8.51 16.84 8.87
N THR A 130 -9.58 16.75 8.08
CA THR A 130 -10.55 15.66 8.20
C THR A 130 -10.61 14.88 6.89
N ILE A 131 -10.47 13.57 6.99
CA ILE A 131 -10.62 12.63 5.87
C ILE A 131 -11.66 11.59 6.29
N GLN A 132 -12.80 11.56 5.62
CA GLN A 132 -13.90 10.66 5.97
C GLN A 132 -14.26 10.76 7.46
N LYS A 133 -14.11 9.67 8.21
CA LYS A 133 -14.41 9.59 9.65
C LYS A 133 -13.18 9.88 10.56
N VAL A 134 -12.05 10.27 9.98
CA VAL A 134 -10.83 10.55 10.74
C VAL A 134 -10.54 12.04 10.77
N THR A 135 -10.28 12.55 11.95
CA THR A 135 -9.83 13.94 12.17
C THR A 135 -8.39 13.93 12.67
N ILE A 136 -7.53 14.63 11.97
CA ILE A 136 -6.13 14.82 12.32
C ILE A 136 -5.95 16.26 12.78
N ASN A 137 -5.54 16.44 14.02
CA ASN A 137 -5.31 17.74 14.62
C ASN A 137 -3.81 17.87 14.95
N ALA A 138 -3.17 18.84 14.33
CA ALA A 138 -1.78 19.15 14.56
C ALA A 138 -1.67 20.49 15.29
N GLN A 139 -1.21 20.48 16.53
CA GLN A 139 -1.00 21.69 17.35
C GLN A 139 0.40 21.66 17.97
N CYS A 140 1.14 22.75 17.84
CA CYS A 140 2.53 22.83 18.31
C CYS A 140 3.35 21.61 17.84
N ASP A 141 3.93 20.87 18.78
CA ASP A 141 4.70 19.64 18.47
C ASP A 141 3.86 18.35 18.51
N THR A 142 2.55 18.43 18.70
CA THR A 142 1.72 17.24 18.86
C THR A 142 0.79 17.06 17.67
N ILE A 143 0.70 15.82 17.18
CA ILE A 143 -0.28 15.35 16.20
C ILE A 143 -1.23 14.39 16.91
N HIS A 144 -2.52 14.70 16.87
CA HIS A 144 -3.59 13.83 17.34
C HIS A 144 -4.38 13.30 16.13
N VAL A 145 -4.66 12.03 16.13
CA VAL A 145 -5.48 11.35 15.13
C VAL A 145 -6.69 10.76 15.83
N TYR A 146 -7.88 11.22 15.50
CA TYR A 146 -9.13 10.76 16.09
C TYR A 146 -9.95 9.99 15.06
N CYS A 147 -10.35 8.77 15.42
CA CYS A 147 -11.27 7.97 14.62
C CYS A 147 -12.69 8.14 15.18
N LYS A 148 -13.61 8.71 14.40
CA LYS A 148 -15.05 8.73 14.75
C LYS A 148 -15.66 7.39 14.36
N TYR A 149 -16.13 6.67 15.34
CA TYR A 149 -16.90 5.43 15.16
C TYR A 149 -18.32 5.71 14.63
#